data_62f45c08a20e2777b851f7eee33d85c5
#
_entry.id   62f45c08a20e2777b851f7eee33d85c5
#
_cell.length_a   1.000
_cell.length_b   1.000
_cell.length_c   1.000
_cell.angle_alpha   90.00
_cell.angle_beta   90.00
_cell.angle_gamma   90.00
#
_symmetry.space_group_name_H-M   'P 1'
#
loop_
_entity.id
_entity.type
_entity.pdbx_description
1 polymer ?
#
loop_
_entity_poly.entity_id
_entity_poly.type
_entity_poly.pdbx_seq_one_letter_code
_entity_poly.pdbx_strand_id
1 'polypeptide(L)'
;MSPHLMEESLSIRWDEDEDESEPASIVLPIRPQPTTLRIIGSVLVIGGLLALLSGVSNIWTGMGDGPTDPAMYEPVALQLQSAGEDITPEEIAAYYDAIAEKGYYEVLGTLETCAGLLLIVSGVLLFRRQSLGIRIGVTGGSLLLLDAVAGLYFLRSVEAPSAMLSLTLNILQVLVTTCGLFCTALPLLPLVLSGARAALDPNSNPQSLPIQDESE
;
A
#
# COMPACT_ATOMS: atom_id res chain seq x y z
N MET A 1 -81.07 7.12 11.54
CA MET A 1 -80.02 6.66 10.66
C MET A 1 -78.68 6.80 11.43
N SER A 2 -78.24 5.74 12.09
CA SER A 2 -76.96 5.71 12.85
C SER A 2 -75.98 4.86 12.11
N PRO A 3 -74.75 5.33 11.82
CA PRO A 3 -73.71 4.48 11.31
C PRO A 3 -72.97 3.82 12.48
N HIS A 4 -73.03 2.50 12.54
CA HIS A 4 -72.21 1.66 13.36
C HIS A 4 -70.76 1.76 12.88
N LEU A 5 -69.91 2.37 13.68
CA LEU A 5 -68.44 2.22 13.59
C LEU A 5 -68.08 0.88 14.21
N MET A 6 -67.66 -0.07 13.36
CA MET A 6 -66.97 -1.29 13.78
C MET A 6 -65.57 -0.87 14.28
N GLU A 7 -65.36 -0.88 15.57
CA GLU A 7 -64.06 -0.93 16.19
C GLU A 7 -63.55 -2.36 16.05
N GLU A 8 -62.73 -2.57 15.03
CA GLU A 8 -61.94 -3.77 14.88
C GLU A 8 -60.75 -3.64 15.83
N SER A 9 -60.90 -4.14 17.07
CA SER A 9 -59.82 -4.22 18.02
C SER A 9 -58.83 -5.24 17.56
N LEU A 10 -57.69 -4.77 17.01
CA LEU A 10 -56.49 -5.55 16.77
C LEU A 10 -55.94 -6.01 18.14
N SER A 11 -56.40 -7.17 18.63
CA SER A 11 -55.76 -7.83 19.73
C SER A 11 -54.45 -8.48 19.27
N ILE A 12 -53.33 -7.78 19.49
CA ILE A 12 -52.01 -8.37 19.36
C ILE A 12 -51.88 -9.37 20.52
N ARG A 13 -52.09 -10.62 20.18
CA ARG A 13 -51.84 -11.74 21.12
C ARG A 13 -50.35 -11.95 21.20
N TRP A 14 -49.73 -11.52 22.26
CA TRP A 14 -48.39 -11.89 22.65
C TRP A 14 -48.49 -13.31 23.20
N ASP A 15 -48.27 -14.33 22.35
CA ASP A 15 -48.01 -15.67 22.82
C ASP A 15 -46.59 -15.63 23.43
N GLU A 16 -46.55 -15.55 24.77
CA GLU A 16 -45.37 -15.76 25.60
C GLU A 16 -45.07 -17.30 25.62
N ASP A 17 -44.79 -17.87 24.46
CA ASP A 17 -44.06 -19.09 24.43
C ASP A 17 -42.58 -18.77 24.45
N GLU A 18 -42.01 -18.82 25.68
CA GLU A 18 -40.61 -18.85 25.99
C GLU A 18 -39.96 -20.11 25.36
N ASP A 19 -39.94 -20.22 24.05
CA ASP A 19 -38.96 -21.00 23.36
C ASP A 19 -37.74 -20.08 23.17
N GLU A 20 -36.65 -20.36 23.88
CA GLU A 20 -35.33 -19.84 23.65
C GLU A 20 -34.86 -20.21 22.23
N SER A 21 -35.58 -19.74 21.22
CA SER A 21 -35.08 -19.72 19.87
C SER A 21 -33.95 -18.67 19.85
N GLU A 22 -32.70 -19.15 19.89
CA GLU A 22 -31.54 -18.33 19.56
C GLU A 22 -31.93 -17.34 18.46
N PRO A 23 -31.69 -16.02 18.66
CA PRO A 23 -32.05 -15.04 17.65
C PRO A 23 -31.39 -15.51 16.33
N ALA A 24 -32.22 -15.88 15.38
CA ALA A 24 -31.76 -16.30 14.08
C ALA A 24 -30.85 -15.17 13.57
N SER A 25 -29.55 -15.38 13.71
CA SER A 25 -28.56 -14.43 13.23
C SER A 25 -28.82 -14.31 11.71
N ILE A 26 -29.44 -13.22 11.30
CA ILE A 26 -29.67 -12.91 9.89
C ILE A 26 -28.27 -12.72 9.31
N VAL A 27 -27.65 -13.83 8.92
CA VAL A 27 -26.37 -13.84 8.21
C VAL A 27 -26.70 -13.30 6.80
N LEU A 28 -26.61 -11.99 6.67
CA LEU A 28 -26.72 -11.36 5.36
C LEU A 28 -25.64 -11.96 4.46
N PRO A 29 -26.00 -12.55 3.32
CA PRO A 29 -25.02 -13.16 2.43
C PRO A 29 -24.07 -12.08 1.92
N ILE A 30 -22.82 -12.09 2.43
CA ILE A 30 -21.78 -11.17 1.99
C ILE A 30 -21.37 -11.61 0.57
N ARG A 31 -21.72 -10.78 -0.43
CA ARG A 31 -21.32 -11.04 -1.82
C ARG A 31 -19.79 -10.87 -1.96
N PRO A 32 -19.08 -11.90 -2.45
CA PRO A 32 -17.65 -11.77 -2.72
C PRO A 32 -17.39 -10.68 -3.75
N GLN A 33 -16.46 -9.75 -3.43
CA GLN A 33 -16.10 -8.64 -4.31
C GLN A 33 -14.70 -8.85 -4.91
N PRO A 34 -14.58 -9.59 -6.02
CA PRO A 34 -13.27 -9.88 -6.64
C PRO A 34 -12.64 -8.64 -7.26
N THR A 35 -13.42 -7.61 -7.59
CA THR A 35 -12.95 -6.35 -8.17
C THR A 35 -12.02 -5.60 -7.22
N THR A 36 -12.32 -5.60 -5.93
CA THR A 36 -11.47 -4.97 -4.90
C THR A 36 -10.08 -5.59 -4.87
N LEU A 37 -9.98 -6.93 -4.92
CA LEU A 37 -8.69 -7.62 -4.95
C LEU A 37 -7.90 -7.30 -6.22
N ARG A 38 -8.58 -7.15 -7.36
CA ARG A 38 -7.93 -6.78 -8.62
C ARG A 38 -7.37 -5.37 -8.57
N ILE A 39 -8.13 -4.42 -8.02
CA ILE A 39 -7.67 -3.03 -7.88
C ILE A 39 -6.44 -2.98 -6.97
N ILE A 40 -6.51 -3.59 -5.78
CA ILE A 40 -5.38 -3.64 -4.84
C ILE A 40 -4.18 -4.33 -5.50
N GLY A 41 -4.39 -5.47 -6.16
CA GLY A 41 -3.34 -6.18 -6.87
C GLY A 41 -2.69 -5.34 -7.97
N SER A 42 -3.48 -4.56 -8.76
CA SER A 42 -2.95 -3.66 -9.79
C SER A 42 -2.07 -2.57 -9.19
N VAL A 43 -2.52 -1.94 -8.11
CA VAL A 43 -1.76 -0.89 -7.43
C VAL A 43 -0.44 -1.44 -6.88
N LEU A 44 -0.46 -2.64 -6.30
CA LEU A 44 0.76 -3.29 -5.80
C LEU A 44 1.73 -3.66 -6.92
N VAL A 45 1.24 -4.14 -8.08
CA VAL A 45 2.10 -4.43 -9.23
C VAL A 45 2.74 -3.16 -9.76
N ILE A 46 1.97 -2.08 -9.95
CA ILE A 46 2.49 -0.80 -10.45
C ILE A 46 3.49 -0.22 -9.45
N GLY A 47 3.15 -0.16 -8.16
CA GLY A 47 4.06 0.31 -7.12
C GLY A 47 5.32 -0.53 -7.02
N GLY A 48 5.18 -1.86 -7.13
CA GLY A 48 6.32 -2.79 -7.14
C GLY A 48 7.23 -2.62 -8.36
N LEU A 49 6.67 -2.34 -9.55
CA LEU A 49 7.47 -2.03 -10.74
C LEU A 49 8.25 -0.74 -10.59
N LEU A 50 7.63 0.31 -10.04
CA LEU A 50 8.31 1.58 -9.78
C LEU A 50 9.45 1.40 -8.76
N ALA A 51 9.20 0.70 -7.66
CA ALA A 51 10.22 0.39 -6.67
C ALA A 51 11.37 -0.45 -7.27
N LEU A 52 11.05 -1.43 -8.11
CA LEU A 52 12.06 -2.26 -8.78
C LEU A 52 12.93 -1.42 -9.72
N LEU A 53 12.32 -0.54 -10.51
CA LEU A 53 13.06 0.35 -11.42
C LEU A 53 13.97 1.31 -10.65
N SER A 54 13.46 1.90 -9.56
CA SER A 54 14.25 2.76 -8.66
C SER A 54 15.42 1.99 -8.07
N GLY A 55 15.16 0.81 -7.50
CA GLY A 55 16.18 -0.02 -6.86
C GLY A 55 17.27 -0.46 -7.83
N VAL A 56 16.91 -0.89 -9.05
CA VAL A 56 17.89 -1.24 -10.10
C VAL A 56 18.72 -0.02 -10.50
N SER A 57 18.08 1.16 -10.65
CA SER A 57 18.79 2.42 -10.93
C SER A 57 19.78 2.77 -9.82
N ASN A 58 19.39 2.63 -8.57
CA ASN A 58 20.27 2.88 -7.42
C ASN A 58 21.45 1.91 -7.41
N ILE A 59 21.23 0.60 -7.62
CA ILE A 59 22.30 -0.39 -7.72
C ILE A 59 23.26 -0.02 -8.85
N TRP A 60 22.72 0.35 -10.01
CA TRP A 60 23.55 0.75 -11.16
C TRP A 60 24.41 1.96 -10.85
N THR A 61 23.84 2.97 -10.18
CA THR A 61 24.56 4.16 -9.73
C THR A 61 25.66 3.81 -8.72
N GLY A 62 25.38 2.89 -7.78
CA GLY A 62 26.36 2.45 -6.79
C GLY A 62 27.50 1.58 -7.35
N MET A 63 27.27 0.86 -8.47
CA MET A 63 28.32 0.09 -9.14
C MET A 63 29.21 0.92 -10.06
N GLY A 64 28.80 2.13 -10.43
CA GLY A 64 29.58 3.07 -11.21
C GLY A 64 30.52 3.90 -10.34
N ASP A 65 31.23 4.85 -10.95
CA ASP A 65 32.08 5.80 -10.22
C ASP A 65 31.29 6.84 -9.41
N GLY A 66 30.00 6.57 -9.15
CA GLY A 66 29.08 7.45 -8.42
C GLY A 66 28.56 8.64 -9.26
N PRO A 67 27.73 9.52 -8.70
CA PRO A 67 27.24 10.72 -9.35
C PRO A 67 28.29 11.85 -9.32
N THR A 68 29.47 11.59 -9.88
CA THR A 68 30.64 12.48 -9.84
C THR A 68 30.58 13.62 -10.87
N ASP A 69 29.66 13.59 -11.82
CA ASP A 69 29.54 14.66 -12.82
C ASP A 69 28.70 15.84 -12.28
N PRO A 70 29.31 16.98 -11.87
CA PRO A 70 28.60 18.14 -11.39
C PRO A 70 27.56 18.68 -12.39
N ALA A 71 27.73 18.44 -13.69
CA ALA A 71 26.79 18.90 -14.71
C ALA A 71 25.38 18.28 -14.52
N MET A 72 25.25 17.11 -13.89
CA MET A 72 23.95 16.50 -13.60
C MET A 72 23.16 17.31 -12.56
N TYR A 73 23.84 18.06 -11.70
CA TYR A 73 23.23 18.83 -10.63
C TYR A 73 22.99 20.29 -10.99
N GLU A 74 23.41 20.75 -12.17
CA GLU A 74 23.22 22.12 -12.63
C GLU A 74 21.74 22.57 -12.56
N PRO A 75 20.73 21.78 -13.02
CA PRO A 75 19.34 22.18 -12.92
C PRO A 75 18.86 22.36 -11.46
N VAL A 76 19.36 21.51 -10.54
CA VAL A 76 19.03 21.58 -9.12
C VAL A 76 19.69 22.81 -8.48
N ALA A 77 20.96 23.05 -8.80
CA ALA A 77 21.69 24.22 -8.32
C ALA A 77 21.03 25.52 -8.77
N LEU A 78 20.67 25.64 -10.05
CA LEU A 78 19.96 26.79 -10.60
C LEU A 78 18.60 27.02 -9.90
N GLN A 79 17.88 25.96 -9.58
CA GLN A 79 16.62 26.07 -8.84
C GLN A 79 16.84 26.60 -7.43
N LEU A 80 17.86 26.11 -6.71
CA LEU A 80 18.21 26.56 -5.37
C LEU A 80 18.74 28.02 -5.38
N GLN A 81 19.56 28.35 -6.36
CA GLN A 81 20.04 29.73 -6.56
C GLN A 81 18.88 30.71 -6.84
N SER A 82 17.88 30.30 -7.62
CA SER A 82 16.68 31.11 -7.85
C SER A 82 15.86 31.36 -6.58
N ALA A 83 16.00 30.48 -5.58
CA ALA A 83 15.39 30.61 -4.26
C ALA A 83 16.26 31.42 -3.27
N GLY A 84 17.42 31.88 -3.70
CA GLY A 84 18.32 32.76 -2.90
C GLY A 84 19.41 32.00 -2.15
N GLU A 85 19.65 30.73 -2.45
CA GLU A 85 20.76 29.94 -1.88
C GLU A 85 22.03 30.14 -2.74
N ASP A 86 23.17 30.30 -2.08
CA ASP A 86 24.47 30.38 -2.76
C ASP A 86 25.13 29.00 -2.74
N ILE A 87 24.69 28.17 -3.67
CA ILE A 87 25.13 26.75 -3.79
C ILE A 87 25.59 26.47 -5.21
N THR A 88 26.67 25.69 -5.33
CA THR A 88 27.22 25.29 -6.63
C THR A 88 26.87 23.83 -6.95
N PRO A 89 26.87 23.44 -8.24
CA PRO A 89 26.70 22.04 -8.63
C PRO A 89 27.74 21.11 -8.02
N GLU A 90 28.97 21.59 -7.84
CA GLU A 90 30.08 20.84 -7.25
C GLU A 90 29.84 20.51 -5.77
N GLU A 91 29.24 21.45 -5.00
CA GLU A 91 28.90 21.20 -3.60
C GLU A 91 27.78 20.16 -3.46
N ILE A 92 26.80 20.20 -4.37
CA ILE A 92 25.75 19.17 -4.42
C ILE A 92 26.34 17.81 -4.78
N ALA A 93 27.22 17.75 -5.78
CA ALA A 93 27.89 16.51 -6.19
C ALA A 93 28.72 15.95 -5.03
N ALA A 94 29.52 16.76 -4.36
CA ALA A 94 30.34 16.35 -3.21
C ALA A 94 29.49 15.79 -2.04
N TYR A 95 28.30 16.35 -1.81
CA TYR A 95 27.36 15.85 -0.82
C TYR A 95 26.85 14.44 -1.18
N TYR A 96 26.46 14.22 -2.45
CA TYR A 96 26.01 12.91 -2.89
C TYR A 96 27.13 11.87 -2.94
N ASP A 97 28.34 12.27 -3.31
CA ASP A 97 29.52 11.40 -3.28
C ASP A 97 29.82 10.96 -1.83
N ALA A 98 29.76 11.88 -0.87
CA ALA A 98 29.97 11.55 0.55
C ALA A 98 28.89 10.60 1.11
N ILE A 99 27.68 10.63 0.59
CA ILE A 99 26.62 9.68 0.95
C ILE A 99 26.87 8.34 0.25
N ALA A 100 27.29 8.37 -1.02
CA ALA A 100 27.59 7.18 -1.81
C ALA A 100 28.72 6.35 -1.18
N GLU A 101 29.79 7.00 -0.71
CA GLU A 101 30.91 6.35 0.01
C GLU A 101 30.47 5.56 1.25
N LYS A 102 29.31 5.93 1.85
CA LYS A 102 28.71 5.20 2.97
C LYS A 102 27.85 4.01 2.55
N GLY A 103 27.74 3.72 1.26
CA GLY A 103 26.95 2.61 0.73
C GLY A 103 25.45 2.91 0.55
N TYR A 104 25.07 4.17 0.47
CA TYR A 104 23.69 4.60 0.30
C TYR A 104 22.99 3.88 -0.85
N TYR A 105 23.56 3.96 -2.06
CA TYR A 105 22.96 3.41 -3.26
C TYR A 105 22.86 1.87 -3.25
N GLU A 106 23.85 1.20 -2.66
CA GLU A 106 23.85 -0.27 -2.57
C GLU A 106 22.77 -0.77 -1.61
N VAL A 107 22.66 -0.14 -0.43
CA VAL A 107 21.68 -0.54 0.59
C VAL A 107 20.26 -0.24 0.12
N LEU A 108 19.98 0.99 -0.31
CA LEU A 108 18.64 1.36 -0.75
C LEU A 108 18.26 0.60 -2.01
N GLY A 109 19.16 0.52 -3.00
CA GLY A 109 18.88 -0.20 -4.23
C GLY A 109 18.54 -1.68 -3.99
N THR A 110 19.22 -2.33 -3.03
CA THR A 110 18.92 -3.72 -2.67
C THR A 110 17.55 -3.84 -1.98
N LEU A 111 17.26 -2.95 -1.01
CA LEU A 111 15.97 -2.95 -0.30
C LEU A 111 14.80 -2.68 -1.24
N GLU A 112 14.90 -1.66 -2.10
CA GLU A 112 13.87 -1.32 -3.09
C GLU A 112 13.65 -2.43 -4.11
N THR A 113 14.73 -3.05 -4.61
CA THR A 113 14.65 -4.16 -5.57
C THR A 113 13.94 -5.37 -4.96
N CYS A 114 14.32 -5.77 -3.74
CA CYS A 114 13.67 -6.88 -3.03
C CYS A 114 12.21 -6.55 -2.71
N ALA A 115 11.92 -5.35 -2.23
CA ALA A 115 10.57 -4.90 -1.94
C ALA A 115 9.71 -4.88 -3.20
N GLY A 116 10.22 -4.32 -4.30
CA GLY A 116 9.53 -4.26 -5.58
C GLY A 116 9.14 -5.64 -6.11
N LEU A 117 10.05 -6.61 -6.07
CA LEU A 117 9.77 -8.00 -6.45
C LEU A 117 8.68 -8.62 -5.58
N LEU A 118 8.74 -8.44 -4.26
CA LEU A 118 7.72 -8.97 -3.34
C LEU A 118 6.35 -8.33 -3.58
N LEU A 119 6.28 -7.04 -3.85
CA LEU A 119 5.02 -6.34 -4.14
C LEU A 119 4.41 -6.82 -5.47
N ILE A 120 5.22 -7.04 -6.51
CA ILE A 120 4.76 -7.59 -7.78
C ILE A 120 4.18 -8.99 -7.58
N VAL A 121 4.92 -9.87 -6.90
CA VAL A 121 4.45 -11.23 -6.58
C VAL A 121 3.17 -11.19 -5.77
N SER A 122 3.10 -10.34 -4.75
CA SER A 122 1.90 -10.11 -3.94
C SER A 122 0.70 -9.72 -4.78
N GLY A 123 0.87 -8.73 -5.66
CA GLY A 123 -0.19 -8.27 -6.56
C GLY A 123 -0.72 -9.39 -7.46
N VAL A 124 0.19 -10.18 -8.08
CA VAL A 124 -0.18 -11.34 -8.90
C VAL A 124 -0.93 -12.41 -8.11
N LEU A 125 -0.52 -12.68 -6.87
CA LEU A 125 -1.20 -13.65 -6.00
C LEU A 125 -2.60 -13.17 -5.59
N LEU A 126 -2.77 -11.86 -5.35
CA LEU A 126 -4.09 -11.28 -5.07
C LEU A 126 -5.01 -11.34 -6.30
N PHE A 127 -4.50 -11.18 -7.52
CA PHE A 127 -5.27 -11.46 -8.75
C PHE A 127 -5.78 -12.89 -8.79
N ARG A 128 -4.96 -13.84 -8.33
CA ARG A 128 -5.31 -15.27 -8.23
C ARG A 128 -6.13 -15.61 -6.98
N ARG A 129 -6.55 -14.60 -6.20
CA ARG A 129 -7.31 -14.76 -4.95
C ARG A 129 -6.61 -15.62 -3.91
N GLN A 130 -5.30 -15.60 -3.86
CA GLN A 130 -4.52 -16.37 -2.89
C GLN A 130 -4.20 -15.50 -1.67
N SER A 131 -4.57 -15.97 -0.49
CA SER A 131 -4.32 -15.27 0.79
C SER A 131 -2.83 -15.08 1.09
N LEU A 132 -1.95 -15.90 0.51
CA LEU A 132 -0.50 -15.76 0.60
C LEU A 132 -0.03 -14.38 0.08
N GLY A 133 -0.74 -13.82 -0.92
CA GLY A 133 -0.44 -12.48 -1.45
C GLY A 133 -0.43 -11.40 -0.37
N ILE A 134 -1.31 -11.50 0.64
CA ILE A 134 -1.36 -10.54 1.74
C ILE A 134 -0.05 -10.56 2.54
N ARG A 135 0.42 -11.74 2.93
CA ARG A 135 1.63 -11.89 3.73
C ARG A 135 2.86 -11.37 3.00
N ILE A 136 3.01 -11.74 1.73
CA ILE A 136 4.11 -11.29 0.88
C ILE A 136 4.04 -9.78 0.67
N GLY A 137 2.85 -9.21 0.47
CA GLY A 137 2.67 -7.78 0.30
C GLY A 137 3.03 -6.97 1.54
N VAL A 138 2.64 -7.44 2.72
CA VAL A 138 3.05 -6.80 3.99
C VAL A 138 4.56 -6.86 4.16
N THR A 139 5.20 -7.98 3.84
CA THR A 139 6.67 -8.09 3.89
C THR A 139 7.34 -7.12 2.93
N GLY A 140 6.88 -7.03 1.68
CA GLY A 140 7.40 -6.08 0.70
C GLY A 140 7.21 -4.62 1.13
N GLY A 141 6.02 -4.26 1.64
CA GLY A 141 5.75 -2.92 2.18
C GLY A 141 6.64 -2.59 3.39
N SER A 142 6.86 -3.56 4.29
CA SER A 142 7.76 -3.38 5.44
C SER A 142 9.22 -3.14 5.02
N LEU A 143 9.67 -3.77 3.92
CA LEU A 143 10.99 -3.49 3.35
C LEU A 143 11.09 -2.07 2.80
N LEU A 144 10.04 -1.53 2.16
CA LEU A 144 10.01 -0.12 1.73
C LEU A 144 10.05 0.84 2.93
N LEU A 145 9.44 0.49 4.06
CA LEU A 145 9.57 1.29 5.28
C LEU A 145 10.97 1.25 5.85
N LEU A 146 11.64 0.09 5.83
CA LEU A 146 13.04 -0.03 6.22
C LEU A 146 13.95 0.78 5.29
N ASP A 147 13.67 0.77 4.00
CA ASP A 147 14.33 1.61 3.00
C ASP A 147 14.19 3.09 3.33
N ALA A 148 12.98 3.56 3.63
CA ALA A 148 12.73 4.94 4.04
C ALA A 148 13.52 5.32 5.31
N VAL A 149 13.61 4.43 6.31
CA VAL A 149 14.38 4.67 7.53
C VAL A 149 15.88 4.70 7.23
N ALA A 150 16.39 3.77 6.41
CA ALA A 150 17.77 3.73 5.98
C ALA A 150 18.14 4.99 5.20
N GLY A 151 17.30 5.41 4.26
CA GLY A 151 17.47 6.65 3.51
C GLY A 151 17.62 7.87 4.41
N LEU A 152 16.72 8.00 5.40
CA LEU A 152 16.79 9.08 6.39
C LEU A 152 18.10 9.05 7.20
N TYR A 153 18.55 7.86 7.57
CA TYR A 153 19.82 7.69 8.30
C TYR A 153 21.02 8.17 7.46
N PHE A 154 21.11 7.74 6.21
CA PHE A 154 22.20 8.15 5.32
C PHE A 154 22.17 9.64 5.03
N LEU A 155 21.01 10.20 4.68
CA LEU A 155 20.86 11.64 4.39
C LEU A 155 21.25 12.52 5.58
N ARG A 156 21.03 12.07 6.81
CA ARG A 156 21.43 12.78 8.03
C ARG A 156 22.87 12.51 8.47
N SER A 157 23.53 11.53 7.88
CA SER A 157 24.90 11.16 8.23
C SER A 157 25.95 12.10 7.62
N VAL A 158 25.54 12.93 6.67
CA VAL A 158 26.35 13.94 5.99
C VAL A 158 25.64 15.30 6.15
N GLU A 159 26.42 16.34 6.42
CA GLU A 159 25.86 17.68 6.53
C GLU A 159 25.49 18.21 5.15
N ALA A 160 24.23 18.63 4.98
CA ALA A 160 23.76 19.16 3.72
C ALA A 160 24.37 20.55 3.46
N PRO A 161 24.79 20.84 2.22
CA PRO A 161 25.47 22.09 1.89
C PRO A 161 24.58 23.32 2.00
N SER A 162 23.24 23.16 1.98
CA SER A 162 22.31 24.26 2.19
C SER A 162 21.07 23.83 2.99
N ALA A 163 20.46 24.82 3.66
CA ALA A 163 19.22 24.60 4.43
C ALA A 163 18.06 24.21 3.52
N MET A 164 17.99 24.77 2.33
CA MET A 164 16.91 24.49 1.37
C MET A 164 17.04 23.11 0.75
N LEU A 165 18.26 22.65 0.46
CA LEU A 165 18.50 21.27 0.03
C LEU A 165 18.09 20.29 1.14
N SER A 166 18.47 20.55 2.38
CA SER A 166 18.06 19.72 3.54
C SER A 166 16.54 19.66 3.68
N LEU A 167 15.83 20.79 3.52
CA LEU A 167 14.38 20.83 3.58
C LEU A 167 13.75 20.01 2.45
N THR A 168 14.26 20.15 1.22
CA THR A 168 13.79 19.41 0.05
C THR A 168 13.94 17.90 0.25
N LEU A 169 15.09 17.46 0.74
CA LEU A 169 15.35 16.04 1.04
C LEU A 169 14.45 15.51 2.17
N ASN A 170 14.18 16.32 3.19
CA ASN A 170 13.24 15.94 4.26
C ASN A 170 11.81 15.80 3.71
N ILE A 171 11.34 16.68 2.85
CA ILE A 171 10.01 16.58 2.21
C ILE A 171 9.94 15.32 1.37
N LEU A 172 10.95 15.05 0.55
CA LEU A 172 11.03 13.82 -0.26
C LEU A 172 10.99 12.58 0.63
N GLN A 173 11.72 12.58 1.73
CA GLN A 173 11.76 11.47 2.68
C GLN A 173 10.40 11.21 3.36
N VAL A 174 9.66 12.27 3.71
CA VAL A 174 8.28 12.14 4.22
C VAL A 174 7.37 11.50 3.16
N LEU A 175 7.53 11.90 1.90
CA LEU A 175 6.75 11.34 0.80
C LEU A 175 7.04 9.84 0.61
N VAL A 176 8.33 9.45 0.60
CA VAL A 176 8.75 8.04 0.48
C VAL A 176 8.23 7.22 1.66
N THR A 177 8.34 7.73 2.89
CA THR A 177 7.82 7.06 4.10
C THR A 177 6.31 6.88 4.02
N THR A 178 5.56 7.90 3.59
CA THR A 178 4.10 7.84 3.42
C THR A 178 3.73 6.79 2.37
N CYS A 179 4.46 6.74 1.26
CA CYS A 179 4.26 5.73 0.22
C CYS A 179 4.52 4.30 0.76
N GLY A 180 5.58 4.11 1.53
CA GLY A 180 5.90 2.84 2.18
C GLY A 180 4.81 2.39 3.17
N LEU A 181 4.27 3.31 3.99
CA LEU A 181 3.13 3.05 4.87
C LEU A 181 1.90 2.61 4.07
N PHE A 182 1.62 3.31 2.98
CA PHE A 182 0.49 2.98 2.11
C PHE A 182 0.66 1.59 1.47
N CYS A 183 1.85 1.28 0.96
CA CYS A 183 2.17 -0.03 0.38
C CYS A 183 2.10 -1.17 1.41
N THR A 184 2.33 -0.87 2.70
CA THR A 184 2.18 -1.85 3.79
C THR A 184 0.71 -2.03 4.18
N ALA A 185 -0.09 -0.96 4.18
CA ALA A 185 -1.50 -1.00 4.56
C ALA A 185 -2.40 -1.62 3.47
N LEU A 186 -2.10 -1.39 2.19
CA LEU A 186 -2.91 -1.87 1.07
C LEU A 186 -3.16 -3.39 1.09
N PRO A 187 -2.14 -4.26 1.32
CA PRO A 187 -2.36 -5.70 1.39
C PRO A 187 -3.23 -6.13 2.57
N LEU A 188 -3.38 -5.31 3.61
CA LEU A 188 -4.21 -5.60 4.78
C LEU A 188 -5.69 -5.27 4.55
N LEU A 189 -6.01 -4.38 3.60
CA LEU A 189 -7.39 -3.99 3.29
C LEU A 189 -8.34 -5.18 3.05
N PRO A 190 -7.95 -6.24 2.32
CA PRO A 190 -8.82 -7.40 2.13
C PRO A 190 -9.21 -8.11 3.43
N LEU A 191 -8.41 -7.99 4.50
CA LEU A 191 -8.75 -8.58 5.80
C LEU A 191 -9.83 -7.80 6.53
N VAL A 192 -9.90 -6.48 6.31
CA VAL A 192 -10.86 -5.57 6.93
C VAL A 192 -12.18 -5.54 6.15
N LEU A 193 -12.10 -5.61 4.83
CA LEU A 193 -13.28 -5.56 3.95
C LEU A 193 -13.92 -6.93 3.84
N SER A 194 -15.11 -7.11 4.44
CA SER A 194 -15.84 -8.38 4.49
C SER A 194 -16.05 -9.02 3.11
N GLY A 195 -16.40 -8.22 2.09
CA GLY A 195 -16.59 -8.71 0.71
C GLY A 195 -15.30 -9.19 0.04
N ALA A 196 -14.16 -8.55 0.32
CA ALA A 196 -12.85 -8.97 -0.18
C ALA A 196 -12.34 -10.21 0.55
N ARG A 197 -12.58 -10.30 1.87
CA ARG A 197 -12.27 -11.47 2.69
C ARG A 197 -13.04 -12.70 2.20
N ALA A 198 -14.34 -12.55 1.92
CA ALA A 198 -15.16 -13.64 1.35
C ALA A 198 -14.65 -14.08 -0.03
N ALA A 199 -14.05 -13.19 -0.83
CA ALA A 199 -13.48 -13.53 -2.13
C ALA A 199 -12.14 -14.31 -2.03
N LEU A 200 -11.48 -14.30 -0.87
CA LEU A 200 -10.26 -15.07 -0.57
C LEU A 200 -10.55 -16.45 -0.01
N ASP A 201 -11.80 -16.73 0.41
CA ASP A 201 -12.20 -18.04 0.92
C ASP A 201 -12.44 -19.00 -0.25
N PRO A 202 -11.69 -20.13 -0.35
CA PRO A 202 -11.86 -21.09 -1.42
C PRO A 202 -13.23 -21.80 -1.39
N ASN A 203 -13.90 -21.79 -0.23
CA ASN A 203 -15.22 -22.42 -0.05
C ASN A 203 -16.40 -21.49 -0.39
N SER A 204 -16.15 -20.22 -0.66
CA SER A 204 -17.17 -19.23 -1.02
C SER A 204 -17.60 -19.30 -2.50
N ASN A 205 -17.54 -20.49 -3.11
CA ASN A 205 -18.00 -20.67 -4.49
C ASN A 205 -19.54 -20.55 -4.55
N PRO A 206 -20.11 -19.49 -5.18
CA PRO A 206 -21.56 -19.28 -5.22
C PRO A 206 -22.32 -20.34 -6.06
N GLN A 207 -21.60 -21.31 -6.62
CA GLN A 207 -22.22 -22.39 -7.44
C GLN A 207 -22.74 -23.59 -6.63
N SER A 208 -22.61 -23.59 -5.30
CA SER A 208 -23.11 -24.67 -4.46
C SER A 208 -24.44 -24.36 -3.75
N LEU A 209 -25.19 -23.39 -4.21
CA LEU A 209 -26.60 -23.32 -3.81
C LEU A 209 -27.29 -24.52 -4.48
N PRO A 210 -27.81 -25.51 -3.72
CA PRO A 210 -28.62 -26.53 -4.30
C PRO A 210 -29.81 -25.84 -4.96
N ILE A 211 -29.96 -26.09 -6.26
CA ILE A 211 -31.21 -25.78 -6.96
C ILE A 211 -32.26 -26.56 -6.18
N GLN A 212 -33.02 -25.88 -5.34
CA GLN A 212 -34.26 -26.47 -4.84
C GLN A 212 -35.13 -26.71 -6.08
N ASP A 213 -35.16 -27.93 -6.56
CA ASP A 213 -36.19 -28.40 -7.47
C ASP A 213 -37.54 -28.14 -6.78
N GLU A 214 -38.15 -27.01 -7.10
CA GLU A 214 -39.59 -26.81 -6.90
C GLU A 214 -40.30 -27.72 -7.91
N SER A 215 -40.31 -29.04 -7.60
CA SER A 215 -41.25 -29.97 -8.20
C SER A 215 -42.31 -30.22 -7.15
N GLU A 216 -43.42 -29.43 -7.19
CA GLU A 216 -44.82 -29.92 -7.10
C GLU A 216 -45.79 -28.76 -7.06
#